data_8fe10bd3041951d59e8a3451fdb3b780
#
_entry.id   8fe10bd3041951d59e8a3451fdb3b780
#
_cell.length_a   1.000
_cell.length_b   1.000
_cell.length_c   1.000
_cell.angle_alpha   90.00
_cell.angle_beta   90.00
_cell.angle_gamma   90.00
#
_symmetry.space_group_name_H-M   'P 1'
#
loop_
_entity.id
_entity.type
_entity.pdbx_description
1 polymer ?
#
loop_
_entity_poly.entity_id
_entity_poly.type
_entity_poly.pdbx_seq_one_letter_code
_entity_poly.pdbx_strand_id
1 'polypeptide(L)'
;MSELSVLIELQSVHDNLRTIQRDLTAFPPDLAALDSELKGLARRIDETSRALAASRNLLASLSTELGGAQKAEELAKASVKVATQKIQYTAAIRELDERQRQKSAVARPVRETEQRIENLERLDAELQGRQAEAQGQFDELRAIFLAEHGNQVEAQARLQARCAELEAALAPALLAKFNRLLQMRQGRAVVEVDHGACGGCRTRLRGVLISSLRQCDTMFCESCQRILYDPSKA
;
A
#
# COMPACT_ATOMS: atom_id res chain seq x y z
N MET A 1 2.43 -40.11 -1.91
CA MET A 1 1.68 -39.30 -2.94
C MET A 1 2.70 -38.79 -3.95
N SER A 2 2.40 -38.79 -5.25
CA SER A 2 3.30 -38.21 -6.24
C SER A 2 3.36 -36.68 -6.09
N GLU A 3 4.46 -36.04 -6.47
CA GLU A 3 4.51 -34.54 -6.44
C GLU A 3 3.38 -33.92 -7.26
N LEU A 4 2.95 -34.57 -8.34
CA LEU A 4 1.85 -34.13 -9.18
C LEU A 4 0.52 -34.16 -8.42
N SER A 5 0.21 -35.24 -7.68
CA SER A 5 -1.03 -35.31 -6.90
C SER A 5 -1.07 -34.25 -5.80
N VAL A 6 0.07 -33.95 -5.17
CA VAL A 6 0.18 -32.85 -4.19
C VAL A 6 -0.07 -31.49 -4.84
N LEU A 7 0.48 -31.25 -6.05
CA LEU A 7 0.26 -30.00 -6.78
C LEU A 7 -1.19 -29.81 -7.21
N ILE A 8 -1.86 -30.87 -7.65
CA ILE A 8 -3.29 -30.82 -8.05
C ILE A 8 -4.16 -30.51 -6.83
N GLU A 9 -3.91 -31.20 -5.71
CA GLU A 9 -4.62 -30.96 -4.47
C GLU A 9 -4.37 -29.53 -3.95
N LEU A 10 -3.12 -29.06 -3.99
CA LEU A 10 -2.73 -27.71 -3.59
C LEU A 10 -3.45 -26.64 -4.46
N GLN A 11 -3.56 -26.85 -5.76
CA GLN A 11 -4.35 -25.97 -6.65
C GLN A 11 -5.83 -25.95 -6.25
N SER A 12 -6.42 -27.12 -5.98
CA SER A 12 -7.83 -27.22 -5.54
C SER A 12 -8.06 -26.50 -4.20
N VAL A 13 -7.14 -26.67 -3.24
CA VAL A 13 -7.18 -25.95 -1.95
C VAL A 13 -7.10 -24.43 -2.15
N HIS A 14 -6.22 -23.95 -3.03
CA HIS A 14 -6.12 -22.53 -3.35
C HIS A 14 -7.39 -21.99 -4.05
N ASP A 15 -8.00 -22.75 -4.94
CA ASP A 15 -9.24 -22.35 -5.61
C ASP A 15 -10.41 -22.26 -4.62
N ASN A 16 -10.51 -23.22 -3.69
CA ASN A 16 -11.51 -23.21 -2.62
C ASN A 16 -11.28 -22.06 -1.63
N LEU A 17 -10.05 -21.83 -1.20
CA LEU A 17 -9.69 -20.69 -0.34
C LEU A 17 -10.06 -19.37 -0.98
N ARG A 18 -9.81 -19.21 -2.28
CA ARG A 18 -10.17 -17.99 -3.01
C ARG A 18 -11.68 -17.80 -3.08
N THR A 19 -12.44 -18.88 -3.30
CA THR A 19 -13.90 -18.80 -3.31
C THR A 19 -14.43 -18.39 -1.95
N ILE A 20 -14.03 -19.05 -0.88
CA ILE A 20 -14.41 -18.70 0.49
C ILE A 20 -14.00 -17.26 0.82
N GLN A 21 -12.78 -16.87 0.49
CA GLN A 21 -12.31 -15.51 0.75
C GLN A 21 -13.12 -14.44 0.01
N ARG A 22 -13.49 -14.71 -1.25
CA ARG A 22 -14.41 -13.83 -2.00
C ARG A 22 -15.76 -13.71 -1.33
N ASP A 23 -16.32 -14.82 -0.88
CA ASP A 23 -17.64 -14.85 -0.24
C ASP A 23 -17.60 -14.14 1.13
N LEU A 24 -16.52 -14.31 1.91
CA LEU A 24 -16.30 -13.61 3.19
C LEU A 24 -15.94 -12.12 3.02
N THR A 25 -15.60 -11.68 1.81
CA THR A 25 -15.34 -10.26 1.48
C THR A 25 -16.48 -9.61 0.68
N ALA A 26 -17.46 -10.38 0.26
CA ALA A 26 -18.69 -9.87 -0.36
C ALA A 26 -19.63 -9.31 0.71
N PHE A 27 -19.23 -8.18 1.27
CA PHE A 27 -19.93 -7.55 2.39
C PHE A 27 -21.34 -7.10 2.03
N PRO A 28 -22.30 -7.17 2.99
CA PRO A 28 -23.60 -6.51 2.88
C PRO A 28 -23.43 -5.00 2.61
N PRO A 29 -24.45 -4.33 2.04
CA PRO A 29 -24.34 -2.92 1.63
C PRO A 29 -23.82 -2.00 2.72
N ASP A 30 -24.27 -2.17 3.96
CA ASP A 30 -23.90 -1.33 5.10
C ASP A 30 -22.41 -1.51 5.45
N LEU A 31 -21.95 -2.75 5.49
CA LEU A 31 -20.54 -3.06 5.77
C LEU A 31 -19.62 -2.63 4.62
N ALA A 32 -20.10 -2.76 3.37
CA ALA A 32 -19.38 -2.29 2.19
C ALA A 32 -19.26 -0.75 2.15
N ALA A 33 -20.31 -0.04 2.62
CA ALA A 33 -20.27 1.41 2.74
C ALA A 33 -19.21 1.88 3.74
N LEU A 34 -19.16 1.25 4.92
CA LEU A 34 -18.13 1.53 5.95
C LEU A 34 -16.72 1.20 5.46
N ASP A 35 -16.52 0.08 4.77
CA ASP A 35 -15.22 -0.26 4.17
C ASP A 35 -14.77 0.80 3.15
N SER A 36 -15.70 1.29 2.33
CA SER A 36 -15.43 2.38 1.38
C SER A 36 -15.11 3.70 2.09
N GLU A 37 -15.84 4.03 3.15
CA GLU A 37 -15.58 5.23 3.97
C GLU A 37 -14.20 5.17 4.63
N LEU A 38 -13.85 4.03 5.26
CA LEU A 38 -12.54 3.82 5.87
C LEU A 38 -11.40 3.99 4.87
N LYS A 39 -11.53 3.44 3.67
CA LYS A 39 -10.55 3.64 2.58
C LYS A 39 -10.45 5.10 2.15
N GLY A 40 -11.56 5.81 2.11
CA GLY A 40 -11.61 7.25 1.83
C GLY A 40 -10.91 8.07 2.91
N LEU A 41 -11.18 7.80 4.17
CA LEU A 41 -10.56 8.46 5.31
C LEU A 41 -9.04 8.21 5.37
N ALA A 42 -8.61 6.97 5.15
CA ALA A 42 -7.19 6.62 5.11
C ALA A 42 -6.41 7.40 4.04
N ARG A 43 -6.99 7.58 2.84
CA ARG A 43 -6.37 8.42 1.78
C ARG A 43 -6.26 9.87 2.21
N ARG A 44 -7.31 10.44 2.79
CA ARG A 44 -7.31 11.84 3.25
C ARG A 44 -6.31 12.08 4.37
N ILE A 45 -6.16 11.13 5.30
CA ILE A 45 -5.15 11.18 6.37
C ILE A 45 -3.74 11.15 5.76
N ASP A 46 -3.47 10.27 4.81
CA ASP A 46 -2.18 10.21 4.12
C ASP A 46 -1.86 11.52 3.36
N GLU A 47 -2.83 12.09 2.65
CA GLU A 47 -2.69 13.39 1.98
C GLU A 47 -2.41 14.53 2.98
N THR A 48 -3.14 14.56 4.10
CA THR A 48 -2.95 15.56 5.16
C THR A 48 -1.58 15.42 5.82
N SER A 49 -1.16 14.20 6.09
CA SER A 49 0.16 13.89 6.66
C SER A 49 1.31 14.36 5.75
N ARG A 50 1.19 14.14 4.44
CA ARG A 50 2.17 14.65 3.45
C ARG A 50 2.17 16.19 3.40
N ALA A 51 1.00 16.81 3.44
CA ALA A 51 0.90 18.27 3.46
C ALA A 51 1.49 18.87 4.74
N LEU A 52 1.30 18.22 5.90
CA LEU A 52 1.93 18.58 7.17
C LEU A 52 3.46 18.50 7.09
N ALA A 53 3.99 17.40 6.58
CA ALA A 53 5.44 17.20 6.42
C ALA A 53 6.05 18.30 5.52
N ALA A 54 5.41 18.59 4.39
CA ALA A 54 5.85 19.63 3.47
C ALA A 54 5.80 21.03 4.12
N SER A 55 4.73 21.34 4.87
CA SER A 55 4.59 22.63 5.55
C SER A 55 5.60 22.81 6.67
N ARG A 56 5.91 21.76 7.43
CA ARG A 56 6.94 21.76 8.47
C ARG A 56 8.35 21.98 7.89
N ASN A 57 8.67 21.34 6.75
CA ASN A 57 9.93 21.56 6.06
C ASN A 57 10.05 23.00 5.54
N LEU A 58 8.96 23.56 5.00
CA LEU A 58 8.92 24.94 4.56
C LEU A 58 9.12 25.91 5.76
N LEU A 59 8.45 25.66 6.88
CA LEU A 59 8.59 26.46 8.10
C LEU A 59 10.05 26.45 8.60
N ALA A 60 10.72 25.30 8.58
CA ALA A 60 12.12 25.19 8.98
C ALA A 60 13.04 26.06 8.10
N SER A 61 12.83 26.05 6.78
CA SER A 61 13.56 26.90 5.83
C SER A 61 13.30 28.39 6.10
N LEU A 62 12.03 28.79 6.18
CA LEU A 62 11.63 30.18 6.43
C LEU A 62 12.11 30.69 7.80
N SER A 63 12.10 29.84 8.82
CA SER A 63 12.62 30.17 10.15
C SER A 63 14.13 30.46 10.13
N THR A 64 14.89 29.70 9.32
CA THR A 64 16.32 29.96 9.12
C THR A 64 16.55 31.29 8.42
N GLU A 65 15.77 31.60 7.38
CA GLU A 65 15.83 32.90 6.69
C GLU A 65 15.47 34.07 7.60
N LEU A 66 14.41 33.90 8.40
CA LEU A 66 13.96 34.90 9.37
C LEU A 66 15.06 35.17 10.42
N GLY A 67 15.70 34.12 10.93
CA GLY A 67 16.83 34.25 11.84
C GLY A 67 18.02 35.03 11.24
N GLY A 68 18.31 34.79 9.94
CA GLY A 68 19.29 35.56 9.18
C GLY A 68 18.93 37.04 9.04
N ALA A 69 17.67 37.33 8.68
CA ALA A 69 17.15 38.68 8.54
C ALA A 69 17.14 39.45 9.89
N GLN A 70 16.82 38.76 10.99
CA GLN A 70 16.87 39.35 12.34
C GLN A 70 18.29 39.74 12.72
N LYS A 71 19.26 38.86 12.50
CA LYS A 71 20.67 39.17 12.74
C LYS A 71 21.17 40.35 11.90
N ALA A 72 20.77 40.42 10.62
CA ALA A 72 21.14 41.53 9.73
C ALA A 72 20.50 42.85 10.20
N GLU A 73 19.26 42.85 10.69
CA GLU A 73 18.64 44.05 11.30
C GLU A 73 19.36 44.48 12.57
N GLU A 74 19.78 43.56 13.43
CA GLU A 74 20.51 43.87 14.65
C GLU A 74 21.88 44.52 14.35
N LEU A 75 22.61 44.00 13.34
CA LEU A 75 23.85 44.58 12.87
C LEU A 75 23.63 45.99 12.31
N ALA A 76 22.60 46.21 11.51
CA ALA A 76 22.25 47.53 10.99
C ALA A 76 21.88 48.52 12.12
N LYS A 77 21.15 48.08 13.14
CA LYS A 77 20.87 48.86 14.36
C LYS A 77 22.17 49.26 15.10
N ALA A 78 23.10 48.35 15.20
CA ALA A 78 24.42 48.64 15.80
C ALA A 78 25.21 49.69 14.99
N SER A 79 25.18 49.59 13.64
CA SER A 79 25.83 50.54 12.75
C SER A 79 25.26 51.97 12.91
N VAL A 80 23.95 52.09 13.09
CA VAL A 80 23.30 53.43 13.37
C VAL A 80 23.80 54.03 14.67
N LYS A 81 24.03 53.17 15.71
CA LYS A 81 24.50 53.67 17.04
C LYS A 81 25.93 54.18 17.04
N VAL A 82 26.80 53.66 16.17
CA VAL A 82 28.21 54.04 16.12
C VAL A 82 28.53 55.10 15.06
N ALA A 83 27.57 55.49 14.21
CA ALA A 83 27.76 56.48 13.17
C ALA A 83 27.90 57.89 13.77
N THR A 84 29.07 58.51 13.61
CA THR A 84 29.37 59.84 14.13
C THR A 84 29.23 60.96 13.09
N GLN A 85 29.34 60.62 11.81
CA GLN A 85 29.23 61.58 10.70
C GLN A 85 27.84 61.56 10.08
N LYS A 86 27.32 62.75 9.71
CA LYS A 86 25.96 62.90 9.13
C LYS A 86 25.72 61.97 7.90
N ILE A 87 26.71 61.84 7.02
CA ILE A 87 26.62 61.02 5.81
C ILE A 87 26.54 59.53 6.20
N GLN A 88 27.37 59.05 7.12
CA GLN A 88 27.38 57.69 7.63
C GLN A 88 26.05 57.34 8.35
N TYR A 89 25.54 58.28 9.17
CA TYR A 89 24.27 58.11 9.87
C TYR A 89 23.10 57.94 8.90
N THR A 90 23.03 58.81 7.83
CA THR A 90 21.98 58.74 6.84
C THR A 90 22.01 57.43 6.05
N ALA A 91 23.21 56.93 5.72
CA ALA A 91 23.40 55.67 5.06
C ALA A 91 22.97 54.47 5.95
N ALA A 92 23.35 54.49 7.23
CA ALA A 92 23.02 53.45 8.21
C ALA A 92 21.48 53.38 8.47
N ILE A 93 20.79 54.53 8.50
CA ILE A 93 19.32 54.58 8.61
C ILE A 93 18.64 53.91 7.38
N ARG A 94 19.11 54.23 6.17
CA ARG A 94 18.57 53.61 4.95
C ARG A 94 18.78 52.10 4.93
N GLU A 95 19.95 51.63 5.37
CA GLU A 95 20.24 50.22 5.50
C GLU A 95 19.33 49.54 6.54
N LEU A 96 19.12 50.18 7.69
CA LEU A 96 18.22 49.67 8.72
C LEU A 96 16.78 49.54 8.19
N ASP A 97 16.28 50.53 7.51
CA ASP A 97 14.96 50.51 6.90
C ASP A 97 14.80 49.35 5.89
N GLU A 98 15.85 49.14 5.08
CA GLU A 98 15.82 48.02 4.13
C GLU A 98 15.85 46.65 4.83
N ARG A 99 16.66 46.47 5.89
CA ARG A 99 16.69 45.23 6.68
C ARG A 99 15.37 44.97 7.42
N GLN A 100 14.71 46.02 7.89
CA GLN A 100 13.37 45.90 8.50
C GLN A 100 12.32 45.45 7.48
N ARG A 101 12.36 45.99 6.26
CA ARG A 101 11.46 45.55 5.17
C ARG A 101 11.73 44.08 4.83
N GLN A 102 13.01 43.66 4.67
CA GLN A 102 13.37 42.29 4.37
C GLN A 102 12.92 41.33 5.47
N LYS A 103 13.15 41.66 6.76
CA LYS A 103 12.62 40.86 7.87
C LYS A 103 11.11 40.74 7.85
N SER A 104 10.39 41.86 7.59
CA SER A 104 8.93 41.84 7.53
C SER A 104 8.40 41.01 6.39
N ALA A 105 9.10 40.99 5.24
CA ALA A 105 8.75 40.20 4.08
C ALA A 105 8.87 38.68 4.36
N VAL A 106 9.86 38.25 5.14
CA VAL A 106 10.03 36.85 5.54
C VAL A 106 9.12 36.47 6.71
N ALA A 107 8.86 37.37 7.64
CA ALA A 107 8.02 37.12 8.82
C ALA A 107 6.55 36.81 8.46
N ARG A 108 6.05 37.32 7.34
CA ARG A 108 4.68 37.06 6.88
C ARG A 108 4.49 35.62 6.44
N PRO A 109 5.27 35.07 5.50
CA PRO A 109 5.13 33.67 5.11
C PRO A 109 5.40 32.67 6.24
N VAL A 110 6.25 33.02 7.24
CA VAL A 110 6.41 32.20 8.45
C VAL A 110 5.05 32.04 9.15
N ARG A 111 4.38 33.15 9.47
CA ARG A 111 3.07 33.14 10.15
C ARG A 111 1.97 32.44 9.34
N GLU A 112 1.95 32.65 8.02
CA GLU A 112 1.00 31.94 7.13
C GLU A 112 1.24 30.43 7.14
N THR A 113 2.51 30.00 7.18
CA THR A 113 2.86 28.58 7.24
C THR A 113 2.54 27.97 8.61
N GLU A 114 2.79 28.67 9.70
CA GLU A 114 2.39 28.25 11.05
C GLU A 114 0.88 28.05 11.16
N GLN A 115 0.09 29.02 10.66
CA GLN A 115 -1.37 28.90 10.63
C GLN A 115 -1.85 27.72 9.78
N ARG A 116 -1.16 27.47 8.66
CA ARG A 116 -1.47 26.32 7.81
C ARG A 116 -1.20 25.00 8.53
N ILE A 117 -0.09 24.90 9.25
CA ILE A 117 0.24 23.71 10.06
C ILE A 117 -0.84 23.48 11.11
N GLU A 118 -1.22 24.49 11.86
CA GLU A 118 -2.27 24.39 12.89
C GLU A 118 -3.61 23.91 12.29
N ASN A 119 -3.99 24.42 11.13
CA ASN A 119 -5.20 23.99 10.44
C ASN A 119 -5.14 22.54 9.97
N LEU A 120 -3.97 22.12 9.45
CA LEU A 120 -3.75 20.74 9.01
C LEU A 120 -3.72 19.76 10.20
N GLU A 121 -3.15 20.15 11.33
CA GLU A 121 -3.13 19.33 12.55
C GLU A 121 -4.54 19.13 13.11
N ARG A 122 -5.38 20.17 13.09
CA ARG A 122 -6.80 20.05 13.48
C ARG A 122 -7.56 19.12 12.53
N LEU A 123 -7.36 19.27 11.23
CA LEU A 123 -7.98 18.39 10.22
C LEU A 123 -7.53 16.94 10.38
N ASP A 124 -6.24 16.70 10.63
CA ASP A 124 -5.70 15.36 10.85
C ASP A 124 -6.34 14.69 12.07
N ALA A 125 -6.44 15.41 13.19
CA ALA A 125 -7.09 14.93 14.40
C ALA A 125 -8.58 14.61 14.17
N GLU A 126 -9.30 15.46 13.43
CA GLU A 126 -10.71 15.21 13.07
C GLU A 126 -10.86 13.94 12.21
N LEU A 127 -10.01 13.79 11.19
CA LEU A 127 -10.05 12.63 10.31
C LEU A 127 -9.71 11.33 11.05
N GLN A 128 -8.73 11.36 11.95
CA GLN A 128 -8.38 10.21 12.79
C GLN A 128 -9.52 9.83 13.75
N GLY A 129 -10.19 10.83 14.35
CA GLY A 129 -11.37 10.58 15.19
C GLY A 129 -12.49 9.89 14.41
N ARG A 130 -12.82 10.40 13.23
CA ARG A 130 -13.83 9.79 12.34
C ARG A 130 -13.44 8.40 11.88
N GLN A 131 -12.15 8.18 11.59
CA GLN A 131 -11.65 6.86 11.23
C GLN A 131 -11.82 5.85 12.37
N ALA A 132 -11.52 6.25 13.62
CA ALA A 132 -11.70 5.40 14.80
C ALA A 132 -13.17 5.02 15.01
N GLU A 133 -14.09 5.98 14.86
CA GLU A 133 -15.54 5.72 14.96
C GLU A 133 -16.03 4.75 13.87
N ALA A 134 -15.68 5.03 12.62
CA ALA A 134 -16.07 4.17 11.50
C ALA A 134 -15.44 2.77 11.61
N GLN A 135 -14.20 2.66 12.12
CA GLN A 135 -13.54 1.40 12.37
C GLN A 135 -14.28 0.58 13.45
N GLY A 136 -14.71 1.21 14.55
CA GLY A 136 -15.48 0.53 15.59
C GLY A 136 -16.79 -0.05 15.05
N GLN A 137 -17.54 0.73 14.27
CA GLN A 137 -18.78 0.29 13.61
C GLN A 137 -18.54 -0.85 12.62
N PHE A 138 -17.48 -0.73 11.82
CA PHE A 138 -17.08 -1.76 10.86
C PHE A 138 -16.73 -3.08 11.57
N ASP A 139 -15.96 -3.02 12.63
CA ASP A 139 -15.52 -4.21 13.38
C ASP A 139 -16.72 -4.92 14.05
N GLU A 140 -17.67 -4.16 14.58
CA GLU A 140 -18.90 -4.70 15.17
C GLU A 140 -19.76 -5.42 14.12
N LEU A 141 -20.08 -4.76 13.03
CA LEU A 141 -20.87 -5.35 11.94
C LEU A 141 -20.16 -6.53 11.26
N ARG A 142 -18.84 -6.44 11.14
CA ARG A 142 -18.03 -7.54 10.61
C ARG A 142 -18.01 -8.75 11.52
N ALA A 143 -18.00 -8.56 12.85
CA ALA A 143 -18.07 -9.66 13.79
C ALA A 143 -19.42 -10.42 13.67
N ILE A 144 -20.53 -9.71 13.50
CA ILE A 144 -21.84 -10.29 13.26
C ILE A 144 -21.85 -11.09 11.95
N PHE A 145 -21.38 -10.46 10.85
CA PHE A 145 -21.26 -11.10 9.54
C PHE A 145 -20.43 -12.39 9.59
N LEU A 146 -19.28 -12.37 10.26
CA LEU A 146 -18.42 -13.55 10.40
C LEU A 146 -19.06 -14.65 11.27
N ALA A 147 -19.84 -14.28 12.28
CA ALA A 147 -20.55 -15.24 13.11
C ALA A 147 -21.65 -15.97 12.28
N GLU A 148 -22.36 -15.24 11.43
CA GLU A 148 -23.35 -15.83 10.51
C GLU A 148 -22.70 -16.77 9.47
N HIS A 149 -21.44 -16.52 9.11
CA HIS A 149 -20.66 -17.32 8.16
C HIS A 149 -19.67 -18.27 8.85
N GLY A 150 -19.93 -18.68 10.09
CA GLY A 150 -19.04 -19.50 10.92
C GLY A 150 -18.51 -20.76 10.23
N ASN A 151 -19.37 -21.48 9.52
CA ASN A 151 -18.98 -22.68 8.73
C ASN A 151 -17.91 -22.38 7.68
N GLN A 152 -17.98 -21.22 7.03
CA GLN A 152 -17.01 -20.80 6.01
C GLN A 152 -15.69 -20.39 6.65
N VAL A 153 -15.72 -19.73 7.80
CA VAL A 153 -14.52 -19.36 8.58
C VAL A 153 -13.77 -20.62 9.04
N GLU A 154 -14.50 -21.61 9.56
CA GLU A 154 -13.89 -22.90 9.95
C GLU A 154 -13.34 -23.67 8.74
N ALA A 155 -14.06 -23.68 7.61
CA ALA A 155 -13.58 -24.28 6.38
C ALA A 155 -12.31 -23.60 5.86
N GLN A 156 -12.24 -22.28 5.94
CA GLN A 156 -11.04 -21.52 5.59
C GLN A 156 -9.84 -21.93 6.45
N ALA A 157 -10.01 -22.02 7.76
CA ALA A 157 -8.94 -22.42 8.68
C ALA A 157 -8.43 -23.85 8.39
N ARG A 158 -9.36 -24.79 8.15
CA ARG A 158 -9.00 -26.17 7.77
C ARG A 158 -8.24 -26.23 6.45
N LEU A 159 -8.67 -25.49 5.44
CA LEU A 159 -8.00 -25.44 4.14
C LEU A 159 -6.63 -24.76 4.22
N GLN A 160 -6.46 -23.74 5.07
CA GLN A 160 -5.16 -23.10 5.30
C GLN A 160 -4.17 -24.07 5.96
N ALA A 161 -4.61 -24.85 6.96
CA ALA A 161 -3.76 -25.89 7.56
C ALA A 161 -3.38 -26.95 6.50
N ARG A 162 -4.34 -27.39 5.68
CA ARG A 162 -4.07 -28.35 4.61
C ARG A 162 -3.11 -27.78 3.56
N CYS A 163 -3.24 -26.51 3.20
CA CYS A 163 -2.32 -25.83 2.31
C CYS A 163 -0.87 -25.91 2.83
N ALA A 164 -0.66 -25.56 4.10
CA ALA A 164 0.67 -25.61 4.73
C ALA A 164 1.27 -27.03 4.75
N GLU A 165 0.47 -28.07 5.00
CA GLU A 165 0.91 -29.47 4.91
C GLU A 165 1.37 -29.86 3.49
N LEU A 166 0.58 -29.47 2.47
CA LEU A 166 0.89 -29.76 1.08
C LEU A 166 2.12 -28.99 0.59
N GLU A 167 2.27 -27.73 1.01
CA GLU A 167 3.46 -26.92 0.71
C GLU A 167 4.74 -27.51 1.32
N ALA A 168 4.65 -28.02 2.55
CA ALA A 168 5.77 -28.67 3.22
C ALA A 168 6.19 -30.02 2.55
N ALA A 169 5.27 -30.66 1.82
CA ALA A 169 5.51 -31.92 1.10
C ALA A 169 6.18 -31.73 -0.27
N LEU A 170 6.29 -30.48 -0.76
CA LEU A 170 6.87 -30.18 -2.07
C LEU A 170 8.34 -29.74 -1.96
N ALA A 171 9.11 -30.06 -3.00
CA ALA A 171 10.46 -29.52 -3.12
C ALA A 171 10.44 -27.97 -3.20
N PRO A 172 11.33 -27.25 -2.46
CA PRO A 172 11.30 -25.78 -2.39
C PRO A 172 11.33 -25.08 -3.76
N ALA A 173 12.08 -25.63 -4.72
CA ALA A 173 12.17 -25.09 -6.08
C ALA A 173 10.83 -25.19 -6.85
N LEU A 174 10.11 -26.29 -6.66
CA LEU A 174 8.80 -26.52 -7.29
C LEU A 174 7.72 -25.65 -6.65
N LEU A 175 7.72 -25.53 -5.33
CA LEU A 175 6.84 -24.63 -4.59
C LEU A 175 7.03 -23.17 -4.99
N ALA A 176 8.29 -22.69 -5.09
CA ALA A 176 8.59 -21.35 -5.55
C ALA A 176 8.04 -21.07 -6.96
N LYS A 177 8.16 -22.05 -7.86
CA LYS A 177 7.60 -21.95 -9.21
C LYS A 177 6.09 -21.95 -9.22
N PHE A 178 5.45 -22.80 -8.42
CA PHE A 178 4.00 -22.83 -8.24
C PHE A 178 3.47 -21.48 -7.72
N ASN A 179 4.05 -20.92 -6.66
CA ASN A 179 3.66 -19.65 -6.08
C ASN A 179 3.82 -18.49 -7.06
N ARG A 180 4.91 -18.46 -7.83
CA ARG A 180 5.10 -17.49 -8.91
C ARG A 180 4.01 -17.57 -9.97
N LEU A 181 3.62 -18.80 -10.37
CA LEU A 181 2.55 -19.01 -11.35
C LEU A 181 1.19 -18.58 -10.80
N LEU A 182 0.89 -18.87 -9.53
CA LEU A 182 -0.35 -18.37 -8.89
C LEU A 182 -0.46 -16.85 -9.01
N GLN A 183 0.61 -16.11 -8.72
CA GLN A 183 0.62 -14.65 -8.82
C GLN A 183 0.46 -14.16 -10.27
N MET A 184 1.21 -14.76 -11.21
CA MET A 184 1.26 -14.29 -12.60
C MET A 184 0.07 -14.76 -13.45
N ARG A 185 -0.63 -15.82 -13.06
CA ARG A 185 -1.65 -16.51 -13.87
C ARG A 185 -3.04 -16.54 -13.21
N GLN A 186 -3.37 -15.45 -12.49
CA GLN A 186 -4.69 -15.26 -11.88
C GLN A 186 -5.08 -16.42 -10.94
N GLY A 187 -4.07 -16.98 -10.23
CA GLY A 187 -4.24 -18.03 -9.26
C GLY A 187 -4.42 -19.43 -9.84
N ARG A 188 -4.12 -19.67 -11.09
CA ARG A 188 -4.13 -21.00 -11.72
C ARG A 188 -2.72 -21.38 -12.15
N ALA A 189 -2.01 -22.11 -11.30
CA ALA A 189 -0.66 -22.61 -11.56
C ALA A 189 -0.67 -23.98 -12.25
N VAL A 190 -1.59 -24.86 -11.84
CA VAL A 190 -1.76 -26.23 -12.35
C VAL A 190 -3.02 -26.31 -13.19
N VAL A 191 -2.96 -26.89 -14.36
CA VAL A 191 -4.09 -27.02 -15.28
C VAL A 191 -4.06 -28.35 -16.02
N GLU A 192 -5.21 -28.88 -16.29
CA GLU A 192 -5.38 -30.09 -17.10
C GLU A 192 -5.05 -29.85 -18.58
N VAL A 193 -4.71 -30.91 -19.27
CA VAL A 193 -4.69 -30.95 -20.73
C VAL A 193 -6.06 -31.37 -21.22
N ASP A 194 -6.73 -30.45 -21.94
CA ASP A 194 -8.04 -30.67 -22.51
C ASP A 194 -7.96 -30.75 -24.04
N HIS A 195 -8.40 -31.85 -24.63
CA HIS A 195 -8.36 -32.10 -26.09
C HIS A 195 -7.05 -31.71 -26.78
N GLY A 196 -5.91 -31.99 -26.12
CA GLY A 196 -4.59 -31.68 -26.67
C GLY A 196 -4.21 -30.19 -26.60
N ALA A 197 -4.93 -29.40 -25.82
CA ALA A 197 -4.65 -28.00 -25.54
C ALA A 197 -4.43 -27.76 -24.03
N CYS A 198 -3.70 -26.70 -23.69
CA CYS A 198 -3.52 -26.28 -22.31
C CYS A 198 -4.84 -25.73 -21.75
N GLY A 199 -5.38 -26.28 -20.67
CA GLY A 199 -6.61 -25.83 -20.02
C GLY A 199 -6.56 -24.40 -19.47
N GLY A 200 -5.36 -23.80 -19.38
CA GLY A 200 -5.18 -22.42 -18.90
C GLY A 200 -5.10 -21.36 -19.98
N CYS A 201 -4.30 -21.55 -21.03
CA CYS A 201 -4.14 -20.58 -22.12
C CYS A 201 -4.77 -21.02 -23.45
N ARG A 202 -5.33 -22.24 -23.48
CA ARG A 202 -5.97 -22.86 -24.64
C ARG A 202 -5.07 -23.04 -25.87
N THR A 203 -3.76 -22.83 -25.73
CA THR A 203 -2.80 -23.08 -26.81
C THR A 203 -2.67 -24.58 -27.05
N ARG A 204 -2.74 -25.00 -28.31
CA ARG A 204 -2.56 -26.39 -28.70
C ARG A 204 -1.14 -26.86 -28.38
N LEU A 205 -1.04 -28.01 -27.72
CA LEU A 205 0.25 -28.58 -27.31
C LEU A 205 0.82 -29.42 -28.45
N ARG A 206 2.15 -29.47 -28.55
CA ARG A 206 2.81 -30.35 -29.51
C ARG A 206 2.61 -31.80 -29.13
N GLY A 207 2.46 -32.68 -30.12
CA GLY A 207 2.26 -34.12 -29.89
C GLY A 207 3.35 -34.76 -29.01
N VAL A 208 4.60 -34.28 -29.15
CA VAL A 208 5.74 -34.75 -28.31
C VAL A 208 5.50 -34.39 -26.82
N LEU A 209 4.96 -33.19 -26.54
CA LEU A 209 4.68 -32.78 -25.16
C LEU A 209 3.55 -33.65 -24.54
N ILE A 210 2.52 -33.96 -25.33
CA ILE A 210 1.41 -34.82 -24.91
C ILE A 210 1.89 -36.25 -24.65
N SER A 211 2.77 -36.79 -25.49
CA SER A 211 3.34 -38.13 -25.27
C SER A 211 4.27 -38.14 -24.06
N SER A 212 5.04 -37.10 -23.83
CA SER A 212 5.90 -36.99 -22.65
C SER A 212 5.12 -36.84 -21.34
N LEU A 213 3.94 -36.17 -21.35
CA LEU A 213 3.02 -36.09 -20.20
C LEU A 213 2.53 -37.47 -19.74
N ARG A 214 2.49 -38.45 -20.66
CA ARG A 214 2.18 -39.83 -20.30
C ARG A 214 3.31 -40.55 -19.57
N GLN A 215 4.52 -40.03 -19.65
CA GLN A 215 5.74 -40.67 -19.07
C GLN A 215 6.29 -39.86 -17.87
N CYS A 216 6.10 -38.54 -17.83
CA CYS A 216 6.59 -37.65 -16.79
C CYS A 216 5.44 -37.12 -15.93
N ASP A 217 5.69 -36.98 -14.62
CA ASP A 217 4.68 -36.53 -13.66
C ASP A 217 4.40 -35.01 -13.74
N THR A 218 5.40 -34.21 -14.13
CA THR A 218 5.23 -32.74 -14.21
C THR A 218 5.79 -32.20 -15.51
N MET A 219 4.97 -31.50 -16.28
CA MET A 219 5.35 -30.81 -17.51
C MET A 219 4.85 -29.36 -17.49
N PHE A 220 5.46 -28.48 -18.29
CA PHE A 220 5.10 -27.07 -18.35
C PHE A 220 4.60 -26.70 -19.74
N CYS A 221 3.55 -25.89 -19.78
CA CYS A 221 3.07 -25.32 -21.04
C CYS A 221 4.13 -24.38 -21.65
N GLU A 222 4.50 -24.60 -22.91
CA GLU A 222 5.51 -23.77 -23.60
C GLU A 222 5.09 -22.30 -23.75
N SER A 223 3.79 -22.05 -23.83
CA SER A 223 3.25 -20.70 -24.00
C SER A 223 3.06 -19.95 -22.67
N CYS A 224 2.37 -20.55 -21.69
CA CYS A 224 2.01 -19.85 -20.45
C CYS A 224 2.78 -20.30 -19.21
N GLN A 225 3.62 -21.34 -19.34
CA GLN A 225 4.46 -21.92 -18.28
C GLN A 225 3.68 -22.59 -17.13
N ARG A 226 2.35 -22.73 -17.21
CA ARG A 226 1.57 -23.45 -16.21
C ARG A 226 1.98 -24.93 -16.17
N ILE A 227 1.85 -25.51 -15.00
CA ILE A 227 2.07 -26.94 -14.79
C ILE A 227 0.90 -27.69 -15.43
N LEU A 228 1.23 -28.64 -16.30
CA LEU A 228 0.26 -29.46 -17.02
C LEU A 228 0.14 -30.83 -16.38
N TYR A 229 -1.07 -31.35 -16.31
CA TYR A 229 -1.32 -32.74 -15.96
C TYR A 229 -2.32 -33.39 -16.91
N ASP A 230 -2.24 -34.73 -17.02
CA ASP A 230 -3.20 -35.53 -17.75
C ASP A 230 -4.30 -35.99 -16.78
N PRO A 231 -5.58 -35.60 -16.99
CA PRO A 231 -6.67 -35.96 -16.08
C PRO A 231 -6.89 -37.47 -15.97
N SER A 232 -6.42 -38.26 -16.94
CA SER A 232 -6.52 -39.72 -16.86
C SER A 232 -5.56 -40.36 -15.83
N LYS A 233 -4.61 -39.58 -15.27
CA LYS A 233 -3.60 -40.01 -14.29
C LYS A 233 -3.77 -39.35 -12.91
N ALA A 234 -4.73 -38.45 -12.75
CA ALA A 234 -4.95 -37.68 -11.52
C ALA A 234 -5.77 -38.45 -10.48
#